data_725eaa0f2de991d21c9a373fc27c9101
#
_entry.id   725eaa0f2de991d21c9a373fc27c9101
#
_cell.length_a   1.000
_cell.length_b   1.000
_cell.length_c   1.000
_cell.angle_alpha   90.00
_cell.angle_beta   90.00
_cell.angle_gamma   90.00
#
_symmetry.space_group_name_H-M   'P 1'
#
loop_
_entity.id
_entity.type
_entity.pdbx_description
1 polymer ?
#
loop_
_entity_poly.entity_id
_entity_poly.type
_entity_poly.pdbx_seq_one_letter_code
_entity_poly.pdbx_strand_id
1 'polypeptide(L)'
;MGKYKGFAGSGMNANKNMSNVIKQAQKMQAEMEKVQEELEDKVVEGTAGGGAVTATANGKKEILSLKISPDAVDPEDIETLEDLVMVAVNNDAVKKADDMMAEGMSAVTGGINIPGLF
;
A
#
# COMPACT_ATOMS: atom_id res chain seq x y z
N MET A 1 44.19 11.99 1.30
CA MET A 1 43.96 10.89 0.34
C MET A 1 44.45 9.54 0.83
N GLY A 2 45.41 9.48 1.70
CA GLY A 2 45.85 8.21 2.31
C GLY A 2 44.74 7.48 3.06
N LYS A 3 43.77 8.20 3.54
CA LYS A 3 42.60 7.61 4.22
C LYS A 3 41.85 6.62 3.34
N TYR A 4 41.73 6.96 2.07
CA TYR A 4 40.95 6.13 1.16
C TYR A 4 41.66 4.86 0.75
N LYS A 5 42.97 4.89 0.69
CA LYS A 5 43.79 3.72 0.36
C LYS A 5 43.65 2.63 1.43
N GLY A 6 43.77 3.04 2.70
CA GLY A 6 43.62 2.10 3.80
C GLY A 6 42.24 1.51 3.88
N PHE A 7 41.25 2.33 3.60
CA PHE A 7 39.89 1.87 3.57
C PHE A 7 39.65 0.91 2.42
N ALA A 8 40.22 1.17 1.25
CA ALA A 8 40.09 0.29 0.11
C ALA A 8 40.75 -1.06 0.33
N GLY A 9 41.83 -1.11 1.09
CA GLY A 9 42.52 -2.36 1.40
C GLY A 9 41.68 -3.30 2.25
N SER A 10 41.00 -2.76 3.25
CA SER A 10 40.05 -3.57 4.05
C SER A 10 38.72 -3.74 3.36
N GLY A 11 38.51 -3.02 2.29
CA GLY A 11 37.24 -2.99 1.59
C GLY A 11 36.96 -4.18 0.68
N MET A 12 37.91 -5.05 0.43
CA MET A 12 37.68 -6.20 -0.44
C MET A 12 36.61 -7.15 0.13
N ASN A 13 36.73 -7.47 1.41
CA ASN A 13 35.72 -8.29 2.07
C ASN A 13 34.43 -7.53 2.26
N ALA A 14 34.53 -6.23 2.58
CA ALA A 14 33.37 -5.37 2.71
C ALA A 14 32.63 -5.22 1.40
N ASN A 15 33.34 -5.17 0.26
CA ASN A 15 32.71 -5.10 -1.05
C ASN A 15 31.91 -6.34 -1.38
N LYS A 16 32.38 -7.53 -1.01
CA LYS A 16 31.59 -8.74 -1.20
C LYS A 16 30.31 -8.72 -0.39
N ASN A 17 30.40 -8.30 0.87
CA ASN A 17 29.23 -8.19 1.73
C ASN A 17 28.28 -7.11 1.23
N MET A 18 28.82 -5.97 0.81
CA MET A 18 28.01 -4.90 0.26
C MET A 18 27.34 -5.30 -1.06
N SER A 19 28.05 -6.04 -1.89
CA SER A 19 27.47 -6.56 -3.15
C SER A 19 26.28 -7.47 -2.87
N ASN A 20 26.40 -8.34 -1.89
CA ASN A 20 25.28 -9.21 -1.51
C ASN A 20 24.11 -8.42 -0.93
N VAL A 21 24.39 -7.44 -0.09
CA VAL A 21 23.36 -6.56 0.49
C VAL A 21 22.65 -5.78 -0.60
N ILE A 22 23.39 -5.24 -1.57
CA ILE A 22 22.82 -4.51 -2.69
C ILE A 22 21.94 -5.41 -3.53
N LYS A 23 22.36 -6.63 -3.81
CA LYS A 23 21.56 -7.59 -4.56
C LYS A 23 20.25 -7.92 -3.83
N GLN A 24 20.33 -8.10 -2.52
CA GLN A 24 19.14 -8.36 -1.73
C GLN A 24 18.19 -7.17 -1.71
N ALA A 25 18.75 -5.97 -1.60
CA ALA A 25 17.95 -4.74 -1.64
C ALA A 25 17.27 -4.55 -2.99
N GLN A 26 17.99 -4.82 -4.08
CA GLN A 26 17.42 -4.74 -5.42
C GLN A 26 16.32 -5.77 -5.64
N LYS A 27 16.53 -6.98 -5.15
CA LYS A 27 15.52 -8.04 -5.25
C LYS A 27 14.27 -7.66 -4.45
N MET A 28 14.45 -7.16 -3.25
CA MET A 28 13.34 -6.72 -2.41
C MET A 28 12.58 -5.57 -3.07
N GLN A 29 13.30 -4.61 -3.64
CA GLN A 29 12.68 -3.50 -4.35
C GLN A 29 11.87 -3.98 -5.55
N ALA A 30 12.40 -4.92 -6.32
CA ALA A 30 11.68 -5.50 -7.44
C ALA A 30 10.41 -6.21 -6.98
N GLU A 31 10.48 -6.95 -5.88
CA GLU A 31 9.32 -7.62 -5.31
C GLU A 31 8.28 -6.62 -4.81
N MET A 32 8.72 -5.51 -4.21
CA MET A 32 7.82 -4.46 -3.77
C MET A 32 7.12 -3.79 -4.95
N GLU A 33 7.86 -3.51 -6.02
CA GLU A 33 7.28 -2.95 -7.24
C GLU A 33 6.25 -3.89 -7.84
N LYS A 34 6.54 -5.18 -7.86
CA LYS A 34 5.61 -6.20 -8.35
C LYS A 34 4.34 -6.23 -7.52
N VAL A 35 4.48 -6.16 -6.19
CA VAL A 35 3.32 -6.13 -5.29
C VAL A 35 2.49 -4.87 -5.55
N GLN A 36 3.13 -3.72 -5.74
CA GLN A 36 2.42 -2.49 -6.03
C GLN A 36 1.66 -2.56 -7.36
N GLU A 37 2.25 -3.15 -8.39
CA GLU A 37 1.57 -3.36 -9.66
C GLU A 37 0.38 -4.29 -9.50
N GLU A 38 0.53 -5.37 -8.75
CA GLU A 38 -0.57 -6.28 -8.46
C GLU A 38 -1.69 -5.58 -7.68
N LEU A 39 -1.32 -4.70 -6.75
CA LEU A 39 -2.28 -3.93 -5.96
C LEU A 39 -3.06 -2.92 -6.80
N GLU A 40 -2.43 -2.35 -7.83
CA GLU A 40 -3.15 -1.46 -8.74
C GLU A 40 -4.29 -2.15 -9.46
N ASP A 41 -4.13 -3.44 -9.77
CA ASP A 41 -5.13 -4.21 -10.49
C ASP A 41 -6.19 -4.82 -9.57
N LYS A 42 -5.96 -4.84 -8.27
CA LYS A 42 -6.93 -5.37 -7.31
C LYS A 42 -7.90 -4.29 -6.90
N VAL A 43 -9.16 -4.66 -6.83
CA VAL A 43 -10.23 -3.72 -6.51
C VAL A 43 -10.94 -4.19 -5.25
N VAL A 44 -11.15 -3.26 -4.33
CA VAL A 44 -11.96 -3.46 -3.14
C VAL A 44 -13.17 -2.53 -3.20
N GLU A 45 -14.23 -2.93 -2.54
CA GLU A 45 -15.49 -2.20 -2.54
C GLU A 45 -15.87 -1.82 -1.13
N GLY A 46 -16.23 -0.56 -0.94
CA GLY A 46 -16.74 -0.06 0.33
C GLY A 46 -18.16 0.45 0.16
N THR A 47 -19.00 0.20 1.13
CA THR A 47 -20.40 0.61 1.10
C THR A 47 -20.80 1.36 2.36
N ALA A 48 -21.85 2.15 2.24
CA ALA A 48 -22.47 2.84 3.36
C ALA A 48 -23.99 2.93 3.14
N GLY A 49 -24.73 3.01 4.22
CA GLY A 49 -26.19 3.14 4.15
C GLY A 49 -26.86 1.94 3.53
N GLY A 50 -26.38 0.72 3.80
CA GLY A 50 -26.95 -0.49 3.24
C GLY A 50 -26.79 -0.62 1.73
N GLY A 51 -25.74 -0.03 1.18
CA GLY A 51 -25.47 -0.05 -0.25
C GLY A 51 -25.96 1.19 -0.99
N ALA A 52 -26.44 2.19 -0.27
CA ALA A 52 -26.88 3.45 -0.87
C ALA A 52 -25.71 4.18 -1.54
N VAL A 53 -24.52 4.07 -0.97
CA VAL A 53 -23.27 4.61 -1.54
C VAL A 53 -22.28 3.48 -1.64
N THR A 54 -21.66 3.33 -2.79
CA THR A 54 -20.63 2.30 -3.03
C THR A 54 -19.42 2.97 -3.65
N ALA A 55 -18.27 2.79 -3.01
CA ALA A 55 -16.99 3.26 -3.52
C ALA A 55 -16.11 2.07 -3.87
N THR A 56 -15.36 2.17 -4.96
CA THR A 56 -14.34 1.16 -5.27
C THR A 56 -12.97 1.82 -5.21
N ALA A 57 -12.00 1.06 -4.73
CA ALA A 57 -10.62 1.51 -4.64
C ALA A 57 -9.69 0.38 -5.05
N ASN A 58 -8.51 0.72 -5.53
CA ASN A 58 -7.49 -0.29 -5.76
C ASN A 58 -6.66 -0.49 -4.49
N GLY A 59 -5.74 -1.45 -4.52
CA GLY A 59 -4.89 -1.72 -3.37
C GLY A 59 -3.94 -0.59 -3.02
N LYS A 60 -3.77 0.39 -3.87
CA LYS A 60 -2.97 1.60 -3.61
C LYS A 60 -3.79 2.74 -3.02
N LYS A 61 -5.02 2.47 -2.63
CA LYS A 61 -5.93 3.44 -2.01
C LYS A 61 -6.39 4.53 -2.96
N GLU A 62 -6.37 4.26 -4.26
CA GLU A 62 -6.93 5.17 -5.23
C GLU A 62 -8.41 4.86 -5.41
N ILE A 63 -9.26 5.87 -5.32
CA ILE A 63 -10.69 5.70 -5.54
C ILE A 63 -10.94 5.64 -7.05
N LEU A 64 -11.47 4.51 -7.49
CA LEU A 64 -11.70 4.25 -8.91
C LEU A 64 -13.11 4.64 -9.35
N SER A 65 -14.09 4.47 -8.47
CA SER A 65 -15.46 4.82 -8.79
C SER A 65 -16.25 5.13 -7.52
N LEU A 66 -17.32 5.88 -7.71
CA LEU A 66 -18.25 6.20 -6.66
C LEU A 66 -19.64 6.11 -7.25
N LYS A 67 -20.48 5.26 -6.66
CA LYS A 67 -21.88 5.11 -7.09
C LYS A 67 -22.80 5.50 -5.95
N ILE A 68 -23.75 6.33 -6.27
CA ILE A 68 -24.75 6.81 -5.31
C ILE A 68 -26.12 6.41 -5.82
N SER A 69 -26.89 5.71 -4.99
CA SER A 69 -28.26 5.38 -5.33
C SER A 69 -29.10 6.66 -5.39
N PRO A 70 -29.95 6.82 -6.40
CA PRO A 70 -30.83 8.00 -6.45
C PRO A 70 -31.71 8.13 -5.22
N ASP A 71 -32.08 7.02 -4.59
CA ASP A 71 -32.89 7.03 -3.38
C ASP A 71 -32.18 7.63 -2.18
N ALA A 72 -30.83 7.67 -2.21
CA ALA A 72 -30.03 8.26 -1.14
C ALA A 72 -29.90 9.77 -1.28
N VAL A 73 -30.29 10.33 -2.42
CA VAL A 73 -30.13 11.75 -2.68
C VAL A 73 -31.40 12.48 -2.25
N ASP A 74 -31.32 13.18 -1.14
CA ASP A 74 -32.39 14.03 -0.64
C ASP A 74 -31.90 15.48 -0.68
N PRO A 75 -32.46 16.31 -1.55
CA PRO A 75 -32.02 17.71 -1.63
C PRO A 75 -32.19 18.48 -0.33
N GLU A 76 -33.05 18.02 0.55
CA GLU A 76 -33.25 18.66 1.86
C GLU A 76 -32.29 18.15 2.93
N ASP A 77 -31.55 17.06 2.64
CA ASP A 77 -30.64 16.45 3.60
C ASP A 77 -29.35 15.99 2.90
N ILE A 78 -28.64 16.93 2.33
CA ILE A 78 -27.37 16.66 1.64
C ILE A 78 -26.31 16.23 2.64
N GLU A 79 -26.38 16.71 3.88
CA GLU A 79 -25.41 16.36 4.92
C GLU A 79 -25.34 14.85 5.19
N THR A 80 -26.48 14.18 5.21
CA THR A 80 -26.51 12.72 5.36
C THR A 80 -25.80 12.04 4.19
N LEU A 81 -26.01 12.53 2.97
CA LEU A 81 -25.34 11.99 1.80
C LEU A 81 -23.81 12.18 1.90
N GLU A 82 -23.36 13.35 2.32
CA GLU A 82 -21.95 13.63 2.50
C GLU A 82 -21.32 12.66 3.51
N ASP A 83 -22.00 12.40 4.62
CA ASP A 83 -21.54 11.46 5.63
C ASP A 83 -21.47 10.04 5.10
N LEU A 84 -22.45 9.61 4.32
CA LEU A 84 -22.46 8.28 3.70
C LEU A 84 -21.29 8.11 2.73
N VAL A 85 -20.99 9.13 1.94
CA VAL A 85 -19.85 9.10 1.03
C VAL A 85 -18.55 8.97 1.80
N MET A 86 -18.39 9.74 2.86
CA MET A 86 -17.19 9.68 3.69
C MET A 86 -17.01 8.30 4.33
N VAL A 87 -18.09 7.70 4.80
CA VAL A 87 -18.02 6.35 5.39
C VAL A 87 -17.65 5.32 4.34
N ALA A 88 -18.31 5.35 3.18
CA ALA A 88 -18.02 4.38 2.11
C ALA A 88 -16.56 4.48 1.64
N VAL A 89 -16.04 5.71 1.51
CA VAL A 89 -14.68 5.93 1.03
C VAL A 89 -13.65 5.65 2.11
N ASN A 90 -13.75 6.31 3.25
CA ASN A 90 -12.69 6.28 4.25
C ASN A 90 -12.75 5.07 5.16
N ASN A 91 -13.94 4.75 5.68
CA ASN A 91 -14.05 3.71 6.69
C ASN A 91 -14.18 2.32 6.09
N ASP A 92 -14.44 2.23 4.80
CA ASP A 92 -14.63 0.93 4.17
C ASP A 92 -13.65 0.72 3.02
N ALA A 93 -13.78 1.46 1.91
CA ALA A 93 -12.94 1.22 0.73
C ALA A 93 -11.45 1.45 1.01
N VAL A 94 -11.11 2.60 1.58
CA VAL A 94 -9.70 2.95 1.86
C VAL A 94 -9.12 2.02 2.92
N LYS A 95 -9.89 1.69 3.94
CA LYS A 95 -9.45 0.74 4.97
C LYS A 95 -9.16 -0.63 4.39
N LYS A 96 -10.05 -1.14 3.55
CA LYS A 96 -9.85 -2.43 2.89
C LYS A 96 -8.62 -2.41 1.98
N ALA A 97 -8.41 -1.32 1.26
CA ALA A 97 -7.23 -1.15 0.42
C ALA A 97 -5.96 -1.10 1.27
N ASP A 98 -5.99 -0.43 2.41
CA ASP A 98 -4.87 -0.35 3.33
C ASP A 98 -4.52 -1.73 3.89
N ASP A 99 -5.52 -2.49 4.29
CA ASP A 99 -5.32 -3.87 4.78
C ASP A 99 -4.71 -4.75 3.70
N MET A 100 -5.17 -4.61 2.47
CA MET A 100 -4.64 -5.36 1.33
C MET A 100 -3.17 -5.00 1.06
N MET A 101 -2.83 -3.71 1.12
CA MET A 101 -1.46 -3.24 0.96
C MET A 101 -0.56 -3.79 2.07
N ALA A 102 -1.04 -3.76 3.30
CA ALA A 102 -0.29 -4.29 4.45
C ALA A 102 -0.03 -5.79 4.29
N GLU A 103 -1.01 -6.56 3.82
CA GLU A 103 -0.83 -7.97 3.55
C GLU A 103 0.20 -8.21 2.44
N GLY A 104 0.14 -7.43 1.36
CA GLY A 104 1.09 -7.52 0.27
C GLY A 104 2.51 -7.22 0.71
N MET A 105 2.71 -6.15 1.47
CA MET A 105 4.02 -5.78 1.99
C MET A 105 4.53 -6.78 3.02
N SER A 106 3.65 -7.32 3.84
CA SER A 106 4.00 -8.37 4.79
C SER A 106 4.52 -9.61 4.07
N ALA A 107 3.93 -9.97 2.95
CA ALA A 107 4.38 -11.10 2.15
C ALA A 107 5.80 -10.87 1.61
N VAL A 108 6.12 -9.65 1.18
CA VAL A 108 7.46 -9.30 0.69
C VAL A 108 8.49 -9.35 1.81
N THR A 109 8.16 -8.85 2.99
CA THR A 109 9.07 -8.79 4.13
C THR A 109 8.98 -10.02 5.03
N GLY A 110 8.06 -10.92 4.76
CA GLY A 110 7.77 -12.06 5.63
C GLY A 110 8.92 -13.05 5.79
N GLY A 111 9.84 -13.10 4.82
CA GLY A 111 11.03 -13.93 4.91
C GLY A 111 12.17 -13.28 5.69
N ILE A 112 12.03 -12.01 6.06
CA ILE A 112 13.03 -11.27 6.78
C ILE A 112 12.52 -11.03 8.20
N ASN A 113 13.09 -11.75 9.13
CA ASN A 113 12.74 -11.60 10.53
C ASN A 113 13.57 -10.47 11.11
N ILE A 114 13.03 -9.27 11.13
CA ILE A 114 13.70 -8.09 11.68
C ILE A 114 13.09 -7.78 13.04
N PRO A 115 13.81 -8.05 14.12
CA PRO A 115 13.32 -7.73 15.47
C PRO A 115 13.13 -6.23 15.64
N GLY A 116 12.02 -5.84 16.21
CA GLY A 116 11.73 -4.44 16.49
C GLY A 116 10.90 -3.72 15.45
N LEU A 117 10.66 -4.30 14.29
CA LEU A 117 9.73 -3.76 13.30
C LEU A 117 8.31 -4.24 13.50
N PHE A 118 8.14 -5.29 14.28
CA PHE A 118 6.84 -5.89 14.57
C PHE A 118 6.61 -6.02 16.05
#